data_32d9e9cc1bb6eef925a3f22117bf16c2
#
_entry.id   32d9e9cc1bb6eef925a3f22117bf16c2
#
_cell.length_a   1.000
_cell.length_b   1.000
_cell.length_c   1.000
_cell.angle_alpha   90.00
_cell.angle_beta   90.00
_cell.angle_gamma   90.00
#
_symmetry.space_group_name_H-M   'P 1'
#
loop_
_entity.id
_entity.type
_entity.pdbx_description
1 polymer ?
#
loop_
_entity_poly.entity_id
_entity_poly.type
_entity_poly.pdbx_seq_one_letter_code
_entity_poly.pdbx_strand_id
1 'polypeptide(L)' 'MDKEKLVLSIVKEYLYRGLTEEELKQAGLDGLKIAEEKYDKRADFSFESYAVWWIRRSILQAIAEKTK' A
#
# COMPACT_ATOMS: atom_id res chain seq x y z
N MET A 1 3.22 12.43 -10.25
CA MET A 1 2.44 11.88 -9.12
C MET A 1 3.32 11.71 -7.89
N ASP A 2 2.81 12.12 -6.76
CA ASP A 2 3.53 11.95 -5.49
C ASP A 2 3.18 10.57 -4.91
N LYS A 3 4.13 9.67 -4.93
CA LYS A 3 3.92 8.29 -4.45
C LYS A 3 3.58 8.24 -2.96
N GLU A 4 4.17 9.13 -2.17
CA GLU A 4 3.89 9.18 -0.75
C GLU A 4 2.44 9.61 -0.49
N LYS A 5 1.93 10.56 -1.26
CA LYS A 5 0.54 10.98 -1.15
C LYS A 5 -0.41 9.84 -1.50
N LEU A 6 -0.05 9.03 -2.47
CA LEU A 6 -0.84 7.86 -2.83
C LEU A 6 -0.94 6.90 -1.64
N VAL A 7 0.19 6.62 -1.00
CA VAL A 7 0.21 5.75 0.18
C VAL A 7 -0.64 6.32 1.30
N LEU A 8 -0.50 7.61 1.60
CA LEU A 8 -1.26 8.26 2.67
C LEU A 8 -2.75 8.26 2.40
N SER A 9 -3.13 8.44 1.14
CA SER A 9 -4.53 8.39 0.73
C SER A 9 -5.16 7.04 1.06
N ILE A 10 -4.42 5.97 0.80
CA ILE A 10 -4.89 4.61 1.05
C ILE A 10 -4.87 4.32 2.55
N VAL A 11 -3.86 4.78 3.27
CA VAL A 11 -3.75 4.59 4.72
C VAL A 11 -4.98 5.13 5.44
N LYS A 12 -5.51 6.25 4.99
CA LYS A 12 -6.70 6.85 5.59
C LYS A 12 -7.92 5.94 5.56
N GLU A 13 -8.00 5.04 4.58
CA GLU A 13 -9.10 4.10 4.46
C GLU A 13 -9.04 2.99 5.51
N TYR A 14 -7.87 2.81 6.13
CA TYR A 14 -7.64 1.71 7.07
C TYR A 14 -7.36 2.15 8.50
N LEU A 15 -7.57 3.43 8.79
CA LEU A 15 -7.40 3.93 10.15
C LEU A 15 -8.39 3.24 11.11
N TYR A 16 -7.98 3.07 12.35
CA TYR A 16 -8.80 2.47 13.42
C TYR A 16 -9.12 0.99 13.22
N ARG A 17 -8.29 0.28 12.49
CA ARG A 17 -8.49 -1.17 12.25
C ARG A 17 -7.46 -2.04 12.95
N GLY A 18 -6.83 -1.51 13.99
CA GLY A 18 -5.89 -2.28 14.78
C GLY A 18 -4.42 -1.90 14.63
N LEU A 19 -4.09 -1.09 13.65
CA LEU A 19 -2.74 -0.58 13.46
C LEU A 19 -2.71 0.93 13.69
N THR A 20 -1.56 1.42 14.16
CA THR A 20 -1.34 2.85 14.26
C THR A 20 -1.16 3.42 12.85
N GLU A 21 -1.33 4.72 12.71
CA GLU A 21 -1.10 5.39 11.43
C GLU A 21 0.30 5.13 10.90
N GLU A 22 1.29 5.16 11.79
CA GLU A 22 2.67 4.92 11.40
C GLU A 22 2.90 3.49 10.91
N GLU A 23 2.29 2.51 11.57
CA GLU A 23 2.35 1.12 11.13
C GLU A 23 1.70 0.94 9.76
N LEU A 24 0.56 1.60 9.54
CA LEU A 24 -0.13 1.56 8.26
C LEU A 24 0.72 2.19 7.16
N LYS A 25 1.34 3.32 7.47
CA LYS A 25 2.21 4.01 6.52
C LYS A 25 3.39 3.13 6.12
N GLN A 26 3.99 2.46 7.09
CA GLN A 26 5.12 1.57 6.82
C GLN A 26 4.70 0.41 5.93
N ALA A 27 3.57 -0.20 6.25
CA ALA A 27 3.04 -1.31 5.44
C ALA A 27 2.73 -0.83 4.02
N GLY A 28 2.16 0.37 3.89
CA GLY A 28 1.88 0.95 2.58
C GLY A 28 3.14 1.20 1.76
N LEU A 29 4.18 1.71 2.40
CA LEU A 29 5.45 1.95 1.72
C LEU A 29 6.09 0.64 1.26
N ASP A 30 5.97 -0.42 2.06
CA ASP A 30 6.45 -1.74 1.68
C ASP A 30 5.73 -2.24 0.43
N GLY A 31 4.41 -2.05 0.37
CA GLY A 31 3.63 -2.41 -0.79
C GLY A 31 4.03 -1.61 -2.03
N LEU A 32 4.27 -0.33 -1.85
CA LEU A 32 4.72 0.53 -2.93
C LEU A 32 6.06 0.06 -3.49
N LYS A 33 6.98 -0.31 -2.61
CA LYS A 33 8.29 -0.80 -3.00
C LYS A 33 8.17 -2.08 -3.85
N ILE A 34 7.30 -3.00 -3.43
CA ILE A 34 7.05 -4.23 -4.19
C ILE A 34 6.50 -3.88 -5.57
N ALA A 35 5.58 -2.94 -5.64
CA ALA A 35 5.00 -2.51 -6.90
C ALA A 35 6.08 -1.98 -7.85
N GLU A 36 7.00 -1.17 -7.32
CA GLU A 36 8.09 -0.62 -8.13
C GLU A 36 9.00 -1.71 -8.69
N GLU A 37 9.23 -2.76 -7.92
CA GLU A 37 10.08 -3.87 -8.34
C GLU A 37 9.41 -4.77 -9.38
N LYS A 38 8.11 -4.94 -9.28
CA LYS A 38 7.37 -5.90 -10.11
C LYS A 38 6.64 -5.29 -11.29
N TYR A 39 6.53 -3.97 -11.36
CA TYR A 39 5.80 -3.32 -12.44
C TYR A 39 6.52 -3.47 -13.77
N ASP A 40 5.78 -3.91 -14.78
CA ASP A 40 6.28 -4.01 -16.15
C ASP A 40 5.76 -2.80 -16.94
N LYS A 41 6.68 -2.02 -17.49
CA LYS A 41 6.34 -0.83 -18.27
C LYS A 41 5.52 -1.16 -19.52
N ARG A 42 5.48 -2.41 -19.93
CA ARG A 42 4.70 -2.86 -21.08
C ARG A 42 3.28 -3.27 -20.70
N ALA A 43 2.93 -3.19 -19.42
CA ALA A 43 1.61 -3.53 -18.93
C ALA A 43 0.56 -2.56 -19.47
N ASP A 44 -0.65 -3.05 -19.65
CA ASP A 44 -1.77 -2.26 -20.16
C ASP A 44 -2.40 -1.34 -19.12
N PHE A 45 -1.91 -1.38 -17.89
CA PHE A 45 -2.44 -0.58 -16.80
C PHE A 45 -1.35 0.35 -16.26
N SER A 46 -1.77 1.46 -15.66
CA SER A 46 -0.84 2.45 -15.12
C SER A 46 -0.13 1.92 -13.87
N PHE A 47 1.05 2.48 -13.60
CA PHE A 47 1.77 2.14 -12.37
C PHE A 47 0.91 2.46 -11.14
N GLU A 48 0.21 3.58 -11.16
CA GLU A 48 -0.63 4.00 -10.05
C GLU A 48 -1.68 2.96 -9.69
N SER A 49 -2.40 2.44 -10.68
CA SER A 49 -3.40 1.39 -10.45
C SER A 49 -2.78 0.12 -9.89
N TYR A 50 -1.62 -0.24 -10.41
CA TYR A 50 -0.89 -1.41 -9.95
C TYR A 50 -0.40 -1.23 -8.50
N ALA A 51 0.15 -0.06 -8.20
CA ALA A 51 0.67 0.25 -6.88
C ALA A 51 -0.42 0.23 -5.82
N VAL A 52 -1.61 0.77 -6.14
CA VAL A 52 -2.75 0.78 -5.21
C VAL A 52 -3.06 -0.65 -4.74
N TRP A 53 -3.08 -1.60 -5.67
CA TRP A 53 -3.36 -3.00 -5.35
C TRP A 53 -2.33 -3.56 -4.35
N TRP A 54 -1.05 -3.31 -4.59
CA TRP A 54 0.01 -3.79 -3.71
C TRP A 54 0.00 -3.10 -2.35
N ILE A 55 -0.29 -1.79 -2.33
CA ILE A 55 -0.35 -1.04 -1.08
C ILE A 55 -1.49 -1.59 -0.21
N ARG A 56 -2.67 -1.78 -0.78
CA ARG A 56 -3.81 -2.33 -0.05
C ARG A 56 -3.52 -3.73 0.47
N ARG A 57 -2.94 -4.56 -0.36
CA ARG A 57 -2.60 -5.92 0.03
C ARG A 57 -1.64 -5.95 1.21
N SER A 58 -0.59 -5.13 1.17
CA SER A 58 0.39 -5.06 2.25
C SER A 58 -0.23 -4.57 3.55
N ILE A 59 -1.10 -3.57 3.47
CA ILE A 59 -1.79 -3.04 4.66
C ILE A 59 -2.72 -4.10 5.25
N LEU A 60 -3.52 -4.75 4.43
CA LEU A 60 -4.44 -5.78 4.89
C LEU A 60 -3.70 -6.95 5.52
N GLN A 61 -2.57 -7.34 4.95
CA GLN A 61 -1.75 -8.40 5.51
C GLN A 61 -1.20 -8.00 6.88
N ALA A 62 -0.74 -6.76 7.02
CA ALA A 62 -0.22 -6.27 8.30
C ALA A 62 -1.32 -6.25 9.37
N ILE A 63 -2.53 -5.84 9.00
CA ILE A 63 -3.67 -5.84 9.91
C ILE A 63 -3.99 -7.26 10.35
N ALA A 64 -4.03 -8.19 9.41
CA ALA A 64 -4.33 -9.59 9.70
C ALA A 64 -3.30 -10.21 10.65
N GLU A 65 -2.04 -9.87 10.46
CA GLU A 65 -0.97 -10.38 11.33
C GLU A 65 -1.09 -9.83 12.75
N LYS A 66 -1.47 -8.57 12.88
CA LYS A 66 -1.60 -7.92 14.18
C LYS A 66 -2.80 -8.45 14.98
N THR A 67 -3.87 -8.77 14.30
CA THR A 67 -5.12 -9.21 14.94
C THR A 67 -5.24 -10.72 15.09
N LYS A 68 -4.20 -11.43 14.77
CA LYS A 68 -4.16 -12.88 14.79
C LYS A 68 -4.21 -13.46 16.20
#